data_1c61630d9f19c3f898f15a49d4f98b7e
#
_entry.id   1c61630d9f19c3f898f15a49d4f98b7e
#
_cell.length_a   1.000
_cell.length_b   1.000
_cell.length_c   1.000
_cell.angle_alpha   90.00
_cell.angle_beta   90.00
_cell.angle_gamma   90.00
#
_symmetry.space_group_name_H-M   'P 1'
#
loop_
_entity.id
_entity.type
_entity.pdbx_description
1 polymer ?
#
loop_
_entity_poly.entity_id
_entity_poly.type
_entity_poly.pdbx_seq_one_letter_code
_entity_poly.pdbx_strand_id
1 'polypeptide(L)'
;AFLPLGQIAALRRKGFAELGQKLKEKQLEKRRKIPAKRPETPARSKKTKKEHLYANVTDFRQIYEVKSIQTEGNTKILPVFPLEWFPGKSWKELADTMGDLPFMISLPVILDLPARKQFLQIWKQYGQELQKGNLAGILIQSLEHLTILKQLEIDHLPRIAGPRLYQWNERTRQVYQKFGMEDH
;
A
#
# COMPACT_ATOMS: atom_id res chain seq x y z
N ALA A 1 51.72 -24.69 -19.73
CA ALA A 1 51.33 -24.01 -20.97
C ALA A 1 50.50 -22.80 -20.65
N PHE A 2 50.96 -21.59 -21.01
CA PHE A 2 50.21 -20.31 -20.84
C PHE A 2 49.22 -20.18 -22.00
N LEU A 3 47.93 -20.03 -21.67
CA LEU A 3 46.94 -19.68 -22.65
C LEU A 3 47.02 -18.18 -22.99
N PRO A 4 47.09 -17.82 -24.28
CA PRO A 4 47.08 -16.40 -24.68
C PRO A 4 45.82 -15.68 -24.20
N LEU A 5 45.96 -14.45 -23.74
CA LEU A 5 44.83 -13.61 -23.21
C LEU A 5 43.61 -13.58 -24.16
N GLY A 6 43.86 -13.58 -25.49
CA GLY A 6 42.79 -13.63 -26.49
C GLY A 6 41.96 -14.92 -26.47
N GLN A 7 42.59 -16.06 -26.17
CA GLN A 7 41.86 -17.35 -26.05
C GLN A 7 41.02 -17.40 -24.77
N ILE A 8 41.49 -16.83 -23.68
CA ILE A 8 40.74 -16.73 -22.43
C ILE A 8 39.50 -15.84 -22.64
N ALA A 9 39.66 -14.71 -23.33
CA ALA A 9 38.53 -13.82 -23.64
C ALA A 9 37.50 -14.49 -24.59
N ALA A 10 37.94 -15.30 -25.54
CA ALA A 10 37.06 -16.06 -26.43
C ALA A 10 36.29 -17.16 -25.66
N LEU A 11 36.96 -17.91 -24.77
CA LEU A 11 36.32 -18.90 -23.91
C LEU A 11 35.29 -18.29 -22.97
N ARG A 12 35.57 -17.13 -22.36
CA ARG A 12 34.61 -16.39 -21.55
C ARG A 12 33.37 -16.02 -22.33
N ARG A 13 33.54 -15.41 -23.53
CA ARG A 13 32.40 -15.02 -24.37
C ARG A 13 31.55 -16.22 -24.76
N LYS A 14 32.16 -17.32 -25.14
CA LYS A 14 31.47 -18.56 -25.48
C LYS A 14 30.70 -19.13 -24.28
N GLY A 15 31.33 -19.20 -23.10
CA GLY A 15 30.68 -19.66 -21.86
C GLY A 15 29.49 -18.82 -21.46
N PHE A 16 29.59 -17.47 -21.54
CA PHE A 16 28.45 -16.60 -21.26
C PHE A 16 27.30 -16.71 -22.27
N ALA A 17 27.63 -16.91 -23.56
CA ALA A 17 26.62 -17.14 -24.60
C ALA A 17 25.86 -18.44 -24.37
N GLU A 18 26.58 -19.55 -24.09
CA GLU A 18 25.95 -20.83 -23.77
C GLU A 18 25.10 -20.80 -22.50
N LEU A 19 25.59 -20.12 -21.45
CA LEU A 19 24.82 -19.91 -20.21
C LEU A 19 23.56 -19.14 -20.47
N GLY A 20 23.65 -18.04 -21.24
CA GLY A 20 22.51 -17.21 -21.61
C GLY A 20 21.45 -17.99 -22.40
N GLN A 21 21.89 -18.85 -23.30
CA GLN A 21 20.99 -19.71 -24.08
C GLN A 21 20.28 -20.74 -23.18
N LYS A 22 21.01 -21.43 -22.32
CA LYS A 22 20.46 -22.41 -21.35
C LYS A 22 19.46 -21.74 -20.38
N LEU A 23 19.75 -20.52 -19.93
CA LEU A 23 18.81 -19.77 -19.08
C LEU A 23 17.51 -19.42 -19.82
N LYS A 24 17.62 -18.98 -21.09
CA LYS A 24 16.43 -18.70 -21.92
C LYS A 24 15.57 -19.95 -22.14
N GLU A 25 16.19 -21.07 -22.47
CA GLU A 25 15.50 -22.35 -22.65
C GLU A 25 14.78 -22.79 -21.37
N LYS A 26 15.48 -22.72 -20.23
CA LYS A 26 14.91 -23.05 -18.93
C LYS A 26 13.73 -22.12 -18.53
N GLN A 27 13.80 -20.83 -18.88
CA GLN A 27 12.69 -19.90 -18.68
C GLN A 27 11.51 -20.21 -19.60
N LEU A 28 11.77 -20.56 -20.86
CA LEU A 28 10.72 -20.95 -21.81
C LEU A 28 10.03 -22.27 -21.39
N GLU A 29 10.79 -23.26 -20.91
CA GLU A 29 10.21 -24.47 -20.33
C GLU A 29 9.34 -24.20 -19.11
N LYS A 30 9.78 -23.34 -18.20
CA LYS A 30 8.96 -22.91 -17.05
C LYS A 30 7.67 -22.22 -17.51
N ARG A 31 7.73 -21.37 -18.53
CA ARG A 31 6.54 -20.69 -19.08
C ARG A 31 5.57 -21.67 -19.76
N ARG A 32 6.09 -22.71 -20.44
CA ARG A 32 5.25 -23.75 -21.06
C ARG A 32 4.56 -24.65 -20.04
N LYS A 33 5.15 -24.84 -18.87
CA LYS A 33 4.59 -25.65 -17.77
C LYS A 33 3.56 -24.91 -16.93
N ILE A 34 3.40 -23.59 -17.09
CA ILE A 34 2.32 -22.84 -16.45
C ILE A 34 1.05 -23.13 -17.27
N PRO A 35 0.10 -23.90 -16.73
CA PRO A 35 -1.14 -24.15 -17.46
C PRO A 35 -1.82 -22.82 -17.74
N ALA A 36 -2.17 -22.62 -19.00
CA ALA A 36 -2.94 -21.45 -19.47
C ALA A 36 -4.40 -21.46 -18.98
N LYS A 37 -4.66 -22.05 -17.82
CA LYS A 37 -5.95 -21.91 -17.16
C LYS A 37 -6.06 -20.45 -16.74
N ARG A 38 -6.66 -19.63 -17.59
CA ARG A 38 -7.20 -18.36 -17.13
C ARG A 38 -8.01 -18.68 -15.87
N PRO A 39 -7.68 -18.11 -14.71
CA PRO A 39 -8.59 -18.21 -13.59
C PRO A 39 -9.94 -17.72 -14.12
N GLU A 40 -10.98 -18.51 -13.96
CA GLU A 40 -12.34 -18.10 -14.24
C GLU A 40 -12.52 -16.80 -13.47
N THR A 41 -12.75 -15.71 -14.20
CA THR A 41 -13.00 -14.41 -13.59
C THR A 41 -14.28 -14.62 -12.79
N PRO A 42 -14.24 -14.61 -11.45
CA PRO A 42 -15.46 -14.80 -10.68
C PRO A 42 -16.45 -13.76 -11.16
N ALA A 43 -17.65 -14.21 -11.49
CA ALA A 43 -18.72 -13.34 -11.96
C ALA A 43 -18.79 -12.15 -11.01
N ARG A 44 -18.55 -10.96 -11.55
CA ARG A 44 -18.51 -9.70 -10.80
C ARG A 44 -19.84 -9.60 -10.04
N SER A 45 -19.81 -9.93 -8.75
CA SER A 45 -21.01 -9.83 -7.93
C SER A 45 -21.49 -8.39 -8.00
N LYS A 46 -22.69 -8.18 -8.50
CA LYS A 46 -23.38 -6.87 -8.54
C LYS A 46 -23.80 -6.42 -7.13
N LYS A 47 -22.96 -6.66 -6.12
CA LYS A 47 -23.15 -5.98 -4.86
C LYS A 47 -22.78 -4.53 -5.12
N THR A 48 -23.78 -3.65 -5.08
CA THR A 48 -23.59 -2.21 -5.00
C THR A 48 -22.73 -1.92 -3.77
N LYS A 49 -21.41 -1.97 -3.96
CA LYS A 49 -20.47 -1.51 -2.95
C LYS A 49 -20.73 -0.02 -2.78
N LYS A 50 -20.93 0.41 -1.55
CA LYS A 50 -20.91 1.84 -1.23
C LYS A 50 -19.56 2.34 -1.70
N GLU A 51 -19.54 3.15 -2.73
CA GLU A 51 -18.32 3.75 -3.25
C GLU A 51 -17.82 4.76 -2.22
N HIS A 52 -16.66 4.50 -1.66
CA HIS A 52 -15.96 5.45 -0.82
C HIS A 52 -14.93 6.18 -1.69
N LEU A 53 -14.99 7.49 -1.71
CA LEU A 53 -13.93 8.31 -2.30
C LEU A 53 -12.89 8.63 -1.22
N TYR A 54 -11.62 8.36 -1.52
CA TYR A 54 -10.51 8.69 -0.64
C TYR A 54 -9.87 9.99 -1.11
N ALA A 55 -9.96 11.03 -0.29
CA ALA A 55 -9.39 12.34 -0.60
C ALA A 55 -8.08 12.55 0.19
N ASN A 56 -6.94 12.55 -0.51
CA ASN A 56 -5.68 12.94 0.12
C ASN A 56 -5.69 14.42 0.45
N VAL A 57 -5.62 14.74 1.72
CA VAL A 57 -5.65 16.11 2.24
C VAL A 57 -4.21 16.58 2.49
N THR A 58 -3.83 17.66 1.84
CA THR A 58 -2.48 18.25 1.93
C THR A 58 -2.45 19.60 2.62
N ASP A 59 -3.64 20.19 2.88
CA ASP A 59 -3.81 21.48 3.56
C ASP A 59 -5.05 21.41 4.47
N PHE A 60 -4.96 21.96 5.66
CA PHE A 60 -6.06 22.00 6.64
C PHE A 60 -7.34 22.63 6.09
N ARG A 61 -7.24 23.60 5.18
CA ARG A 61 -8.39 24.26 4.55
C ARG A 61 -9.26 23.29 3.75
N GLN A 62 -8.64 22.26 3.16
CA GLN A 62 -9.34 21.23 2.39
C GLN A 62 -10.31 20.40 3.25
N ILE A 63 -10.11 20.38 4.57
CA ILE A 63 -11.03 19.68 5.48
C ILE A 63 -12.42 20.32 5.43
N TYR A 64 -12.50 21.64 5.38
CA TYR A 64 -13.76 22.34 5.27
C TYR A 64 -14.47 22.06 3.94
N GLU A 65 -13.69 21.93 2.85
CA GLU A 65 -14.22 21.57 1.54
C GLU A 65 -14.78 20.13 1.56
N VAL A 66 -14.04 19.18 2.15
CA VAL A 66 -14.52 17.81 2.30
C VAL A 66 -15.80 17.75 3.12
N LYS A 67 -15.91 18.54 4.19
CA LYS A 67 -17.13 18.65 5.00
C LYS A 67 -18.33 19.16 4.21
N SER A 68 -18.14 20.21 3.41
CA SER A 68 -19.21 20.76 2.59
C SER A 68 -19.72 19.77 1.56
N ILE A 69 -18.82 19.06 0.86
CA ILE A 69 -19.19 18.07 -0.14
C ILE A 69 -19.96 16.88 0.48
N GLN A 70 -19.60 16.47 1.69
CA GLN A 70 -20.30 15.38 2.38
C GLN A 70 -21.73 15.75 2.78
N THR A 71 -21.98 17.03 3.07
CA THR A 71 -23.30 17.50 3.44
C THR A 71 -24.25 17.60 2.25
N GLU A 72 -23.72 17.77 1.05
CA GLU A 72 -24.49 18.01 -0.18
C GLU A 72 -24.71 16.74 -1.04
N GLY A 73 -24.01 15.64 -0.76
CA GLY A 73 -23.98 14.48 -1.64
C GLY A 73 -24.21 13.12 -0.98
N ASN A 74 -24.62 12.14 -1.78
CA ASN A 74 -24.74 10.73 -1.37
C ASN A 74 -23.39 9.98 -1.30
N THR A 75 -22.30 10.64 -1.67
CA THR A 75 -20.96 10.04 -1.76
C THR A 75 -20.22 10.20 -0.44
N LYS A 76 -19.85 9.09 0.18
CA LYS A 76 -19.00 9.12 1.37
C LYS A 76 -17.56 9.42 0.97
N ILE A 77 -17.05 10.57 1.35
CA ILE A 77 -15.65 10.95 1.18
C ILE A 77 -14.92 10.67 2.49
N LEU A 78 -13.85 9.88 2.41
CA LEU A 78 -12.94 9.63 3.53
C LEU A 78 -11.66 10.46 3.32
N PRO A 79 -11.44 11.52 4.09
CA PRO A 79 -10.20 12.26 4.05
C PRO A 79 -9.05 11.40 4.56
N VAL A 80 -7.93 11.48 3.88
CA VAL A 80 -6.70 10.75 4.19
C VAL A 80 -5.63 11.77 4.56
N PHE A 81 -5.16 11.69 5.80
CA PHE A 81 -4.15 12.60 6.32
C PHE A 81 -2.78 11.94 6.34
N PRO A 82 -1.73 12.65 5.92
CA PRO A 82 -0.37 12.18 6.08
C PRO A 82 0.01 12.08 7.57
N LEU A 83 0.77 11.05 7.91
CA LEU A 83 1.21 10.80 9.28
C LEU A 83 1.91 12.00 9.91
N GLU A 84 2.62 12.77 9.10
CA GLU A 84 3.41 13.93 9.54
C GLU A 84 2.56 15.05 10.18
N TRP A 85 1.25 14.99 10.00
CA TRP A 85 0.33 15.96 10.61
C TRP A 85 0.00 15.68 12.08
N PHE A 86 0.43 14.53 12.61
CA PHE A 86 0.05 14.09 13.96
C PHE A 86 0.99 14.49 15.12
N PRO A 87 2.19 15.05 14.97
CA PRO A 87 2.95 15.51 16.12
C PRO A 87 2.44 16.84 16.67
N GLY A 88 2.08 16.85 17.95
CA GLY A 88 1.81 18.07 18.70
C GLY A 88 0.44 18.73 18.46
N LYS A 89 0.43 20.03 18.26
CA LYS A 89 -0.80 20.86 18.12
C LYS A 89 -1.68 20.45 16.94
N SER A 90 -1.08 19.96 15.88
CA SER A 90 -1.79 19.60 14.65
C SER A 90 -2.83 18.51 14.88
N TRP A 91 -2.57 17.54 15.77
CA TRP A 91 -3.54 16.50 16.08
C TRP A 91 -4.80 17.06 16.75
N LYS A 92 -4.65 17.90 17.75
CA LYS A 92 -5.79 18.50 18.47
C LYS A 92 -6.63 19.36 17.53
N GLU A 93 -5.97 20.21 16.75
CA GLU A 93 -6.64 21.04 15.74
C GLU A 93 -7.38 20.18 14.70
N LEU A 94 -6.75 19.08 14.27
CA LEU A 94 -7.38 18.15 13.35
C LEU A 94 -8.62 17.49 13.96
N ALA A 95 -8.51 16.96 15.17
CA ALA A 95 -9.61 16.31 15.87
C ALA A 95 -10.77 17.28 16.08
N ASP A 96 -10.50 18.50 16.55
CA ASP A 96 -11.49 19.54 16.73
C ASP A 96 -12.15 19.94 15.41
N THR A 97 -11.37 20.02 14.33
CA THR A 97 -11.86 20.37 13.01
C THR A 97 -12.67 19.24 12.38
N MET A 98 -12.24 17.99 12.55
CA MET A 98 -12.95 16.82 12.00
C MET A 98 -14.29 16.57 12.71
N GLY A 99 -14.34 16.78 14.03
CA GLY A 99 -15.52 16.40 14.82
C GLY A 99 -15.84 14.91 14.62
N ASP A 100 -17.06 14.57 14.22
CA ASP A 100 -17.54 13.19 14.04
C ASP A 100 -17.23 12.59 12.67
N LEU A 101 -16.50 13.29 11.81
CA LEU A 101 -16.18 12.78 10.48
C LEU A 101 -15.11 11.67 10.52
N PRO A 102 -15.38 10.51 9.91
CA PRO A 102 -14.39 9.46 9.82
C PRO A 102 -13.25 9.88 8.88
N PHE A 103 -12.03 9.49 9.22
CA PHE A 103 -10.84 9.79 8.45
C PHE A 103 -9.87 8.61 8.43
N MET A 104 -8.89 8.69 7.55
CA MET A 104 -7.81 7.72 7.44
C MET A 104 -6.45 8.37 7.63
N ILE A 105 -5.47 7.57 8.01
CA ILE A 105 -4.06 7.97 8.06
C ILE A 105 -3.31 7.32 6.91
N SER A 106 -2.52 8.10 6.18
CA SER A 106 -1.55 7.60 5.22
C SER A 106 -0.17 7.52 5.84
N LEU A 107 0.45 6.35 5.77
CA LEU A 107 1.85 6.18 6.12
C LEU A 107 2.74 6.69 4.96
N PRO A 108 3.94 7.22 5.24
CA PRO A 108 4.87 7.64 4.20
C PRO A 108 5.27 6.44 3.33
N VAL A 109 5.46 6.67 2.02
CA VAL A 109 5.77 5.60 1.05
C VAL A 109 7.00 4.79 1.46
N ILE A 110 8.02 5.48 1.94
CA ILE A 110 9.24 4.88 2.46
C ILE A 110 9.23 5.06 3.97
N LEU A 111 9.20 3.95 4.67
CA LEU A 111 9.24 3.93 6.13
C LEU A 111 10.68 3.68 6.59
N ASP A 112 11.53 4.69 6.38
CA ASP A 112 12.91 4.65 6.89
C ASP A 112 12.96 4.63 8.44
N LEU A 113 14.13 4.43 9.00
CA LEU A 113 14.27 4.33 10.45
C LEU A 113 13.76 5.57 11.21
N PRO A 114 13.99 6.83 10.77
CA PRO A 114 13.39 8.00 11.37
C PRO A 114 11.87 8.00 11.31
N ALA A 115 11.28 7.78 10.14
CA ALA A 115 9.82 7.75 9.95
C ALA A 115 9.16 6.63 10.79
N ARG A 116 9.81 5.46 10.87
CA ARG A 116 9.36 4.37 11.72
C ARG A 116 9.35 4.74 13.20
N LYS A 117 10.44 5.34 13.70
CA LYS A 117 10.51 5.83 15.09
C LYS A 117 9.45 6.87 15.36
N GLN A 118 9.25 7.81 14.45
CA GLN A 118 8.21 8.84 14.53
C GLN A 118 6.82 8.20 14.61
N PHE A 119 6.50 7.24 13.74
CA PHE A 119 5.22 6.53 13.77
C PHE A 119 4.99 5.80 15.10
N LEU A 120 6.01 5.10 15.60
CA LEU A 120 5.93 4.42 16.90
C LEU A 120 5.68 5.40 18.05
N GLN A 121 6.32 6.57 18.04
CA GLN A 121 6.12 7.62 19.04
C GLN A 121 4.71 8.21 18.98
N ILE A 122 4.26 8.57 17.78
CA ILE A 122 2.91 9.10 17.56
C ILE A 122 1.86 8.08 18.01
N TRP A 123 2.02 6.82 17.61
CA TRP A 123 1.08 5.79 18.00
C TRP A 123 1.05 5.53 19.51
N LYS A 124 2.22 5.49 20.15
CA LYS A 124 2.33 5.36 21.59
C LYS A 124 1.64 6.51 22.34
N GLN A 125 1.76 7.72 21.81
CA GLN A 125 1.24 8.94 22.45
C GLN A 125 -0.26 9.13 22.18
N TYR A 126 -0.71 8.90 20.94
CA TYR A 126 -2.06 9.26 20.50
C TYR A 126 -2.89 8.07 20.01
N GLY A 127 -2.34 6.86 19.96
CA GLY A 127 -3.01 5.70 19.37
C GLY A 127 -4.36 5.37 19.99
N GLN A 128 -4.51 5.54 21.30
CA GLN A 128 -5.79 5.31 21.98
C GLN A 128 -6.83 6.39 21.63
N GLU A 129 -6.39 7.64 21.50
CA GLU A 129 -7.26 8.76 21.13
C GLU A 129 -7.68 8.63 19.67
N LEU A 130 -6.74 8.24 18.80
CA LEU A 130 -7.00 7.96 17.39
C LEU A 130 -8.03 6.85 17.21
N GLN A 131 -7.91 5.76 17.97
CA GLN A 131 -8.86 4.63 17.92
C GLN A 131 -10.23 4.96 18.53
N LYS A 132 -10.28 5.78 19.56
CA LYS A 132 -11.53 6.28 20.15
C LYS A 132 -12.19 7.35 19.29
N GLY A 133 -11.39 8.06 18.51
CA GLY A 133 -11.86 9.00 17.52
C GLY A 133 -12.42 8.28 16.28
N ASN A 134 -12.65 9.04 15.23
CA ASN A 134 -13.24 8.51 13.99
C ASN A 134 -12.19 7.99 13.00
N LEU A 135 -11.12 7.33 13.49
CA LEU A 135 -10.13 6.68 12.63
C LEU A 135 -10.77 5.49 11.93
N ALA A 136 -11.07 5.65 10.65
CA ALA A 136 -11.70 4.63 9.80
C ALA A 136 -10.71 3.57 9.30
N GLY A 137 -9.41 3.87 9.30
CA GLY A 137 -8.40 2.91 8.85
C GLY A 137 -7.07 3.55 8.44
N ILE A 138 -6.22 2.73 7.86
CA ILE A 138 -4.86 3.11 7.46
C ILE A 138 -4.65 2.83 5.98
N LEU A 139 -4.14 3.84 5.25
CA LEU A 139 -3.76 3.71 3.85
C LEU A 139 -2.34 3.13 3.75
N ILE A 140 -2.24 1.94 3.18
CA ILE A 140 -1.00 1.19 3.02
C ILE A 140 -0.32 1.57 1.72
N GLN A 141 0.84 2.18 1.77
CA GLN A 141 1.62 2.62 0.61
C GLN A 141 2.76 1.66 0.25
N SER A 142 3.13 0.77 1.19
CA SER A 142 4.17 -0.24 1.03
C SER A 142 3.82 -1.50 1.83
N LEU A 143 4.20 -2.68 1.37
CA LEU A 143 3.98 -3.94 2.11
C LEU A 143 4.73 -3.97 3.45
N GLU A 144 5.79 -3.21 3.59
CA GLU A 144 6.54 -3.04 4.84
C GLU A 144 5.65 -2.50 5.98
N HIS A 145 4.65 -1.69 5.65
CA HIS A 145 3.71 -1.16 6.62
C HIS A 145 2.97 -2.25 7.39
N LEU A 146 2.68 -3.38 6.76
CA LEU A 146 2.00 -4.51 7.42
C LEU A 146 2.82 -5.06 8.59
N THR A 147 4.14 -5.06 8.47
CA THR A 147 5.03 -5.53 9.52
C THR A 147 4.97 -4.60 10.74
N ILE A 148 4.97 -3.29 10.52
CA ILE A 148 4.92 -2.33 11.63
C ILE A 148 3.54 -2.30 12.30
N LEU A 149 2.45 -2.42 11.51
CA LEU A 149 1.10 -2.51 12.08
C LEU A 149 0.94 -3.73 12.99
N LYS A 150 1.50 -4.87 12.58
CA LYS A 150 1.53 -6.08 13.39
C LYS A 150 2.36 -5.90 14.67
N GLN A 151 3.51 -5.24 14.58
CA GLN A 151 4.35 -4.93 15.76
C GLN A 151 3.66 -4.03 16.78
N LEU A 152 2.74 -3.19 16.32
CA LEU A 152 1.95 -2.28 17.15
C LEU A 152 0.61 -2.89 17.61
N GLU A 153 0.33 -4.14 17.21
CA GLU A 153 -0.94 -4.82 17.52
C GLU A 153 -2.18 -4.07 17.02
N ILE A 154 -2.03 -3.34 15.90
CA ILE A 154 -3.08 -2.54 15.26
C ILE A 154 -3.46 -3.09 13.87
N ASP A 155 -3.09 -4.30 13.59
CA ASP A 155 -3.44 -5.02 12.37
C ASP A 155 -4.93 -5.41 12.30
N HIS A 156 -5.69 -5.14 13.36
CA HIS A 156 -7.15 -5.24 13.38
C HIS A 156 -7.85 -4.03 12.72
N LEU A 157 -7.16 -2.90 12.53
CA LEU A 157 -7.73 -1.73 11.87
C LEU A 157 -7.93 -1.98 10.37
N PRO A 158 -8.99 -1.43 9.76
CA PRO A 158 -9.18 -1.48 8.32
C PRO A 158 -7.96 -0.96 7.57
N ARG A 159 -7.54 -1.70 6.55
CA ARG A 159 -6.36 -1.40 5.74
C ARG A 159 -6.76 -1.30 4.29
N ILE A 160 -6.39 -0.22 3.66
CA ILE A 160 -6.70 0.04 2.26
C ILE A 160 -5.39 0.13 1.49
N ALA A 161 -5.34 -0.54 0.34
CA ALA A 161 -4.19 -0.46 -0.55
C ALA A 161 -4.12 0.93 -1.17
N GLY A 162 -3.04 1.67 -0.91
CA GLY A 162 -2.82 2.98 -1.49
C GLY A 162 -2.40 2.93 -2.96
N PRO A 163 -2.37 4.07 -3.65
CA PRO A 163 -2.06 4.14 -5.08
C PRO A 163 -0.64 3.68 -5.44
N ARG A 164 0.25 3.54 -4.46
CA ARG A 164 1.61 3.02 -4.65
C ARG A 164 1.67 1.49 -4.64
N LEU A 165 0.63 0.83 -4.12
CA LEU A 165 0.47 -0.62 -4.21
C LEU A 165 -0.35 -0.92 -5.45
N TYR A 166 0.32 -1.05 -6.59
CA TYR A 166 -0.33 -1.27 -7.88
C TYR A 166 -1.12 -2.57 -7.92
N GLN A 167 -2.42 -2.47 -8.13
CA GLN A 167 -3.30 -3.60 -8.41
C GLN A 167 -3.48 -3.79 -9.91
N TRP A 168 -2.56 -4.49 -10.55
CA TRP A 168 -2.57 -4.68 -12.00
C TRP A 168 -3.58 -5.73 -12.49
N ASN A 169 -3.98 -6.63 -11.62
CA ASN A 169 -4.85 -7.73 -11.99
C ASN A 169 -5.52 -8.37 -10.77
N GLU A 170 -6.49 -9.23 -11.02
CA GLU A 170 -7.25 -9.96 -10.00
C GLU A 170 -6.35 -10.79 -9.05
N ARG A 171 -5.25 -11.33 -9.55
CA ARG A 171 -4.32 -12.11 -8.71
C ARG A 171 -3.62 -11.24 -7.67
N THR A 172 -3.21 -10.03 -8.03
CA THR A 172 -2.64 -9.06 -7.09
C THR A 172 -3.67 -8.66 -6.04
N ARG A 173 -4.91 -8.43 -6.46
CA ARG A 173 -6.02 -8.13 -5.56
C ARG A 173 -6.23 -9.26 -4.53
N GLN A 174 -6.29 -10.52 -4.97
CA GLN A 174 -6.42 -11.68 -4.08
C GLN A 174 -5.26 -11.79 -3.08
N VAL A 175 -4.05 -11.44 -3.48
CA VAL A 175 -2.90 -11.37 -2.57
C VAL A 175 -3.11 -10.30 -1.50
N TYR A 176 -3.55 -9.11 -1.88
CA TYR A 176 -3.80 -8.03 -0.91
C TYR A 176 -4.94 -8.37 0.05
N GLN A 177 -6.00 -9.01 -0.44
CA GLN A 177 -7.08 -9.52 0.42
C GLN A 177 -6.57 -10.53 1.46
N LYS A 178 -5.64 -11.42 1.10
CA LYS A 178 -4.99 -12.33 2.06
C LYS A 178 -4.20 -11.61 3.14
N PHE A 179 -3.71 -10.42 2.85
CA PHE A 179 -3.09 -9.54 3.84
C PHE A 179 -4.11 -8.67 4.61
N GLY A 180 -5.40 -8.93 4.41
CA GLY A 180 -6.47 -8.21 5.09
C GLY A 180 -6.66 -6.77 4.61
N MET A 181 -6.27 -6.46 3.36
CA MET A 181 -6.57 -5.18 2.76
C MET A 181 -7.95 -5.22 2.13
N GLU A 182 -8.71 -4.17 2.33
CA GLU A 182 -10.03 -4.03 1.72
C GLU A 182 -9.91 -3.70 0.22
N ASP A 183 -10.90 -4.14 -0.55
CA ASP A 183 -11.03 -3.80 -1.96
C ASP A 183 -11.49 -2.35 -2.13
N HIS A 184 -10.93 -1.70 -3.13
CA HIS A 184 -11.39 -0.41 -3.66
C HIS A 184 -12.51 -0.58 -4.66
#